data_1bf3453924da9e6f960bf481dc125914
#
_entry.id   1bf3453924da9e6f960bf481dc125914
#
_cell.length_a   1.000
_cell.length_b   1.000
_cell.length_c   1.000
_cell.angle_alpha   90.00
_cell.angle_beta   90.00
_cell.angle_gamma   90.00
#
_symmetry.space_group_name_H-M   'P 1'
#
loop_
_entity.id
_entity.type
_entity.pdbx_description
1 polymer ?
#
loop_
_entity_poly.entity_id
_entity_poly.type
_entity_poly.pdbx_seq_one_letter_code
_entity_poly.pdbx_strand_id
1 'polypeptide(L)'
;ERESSQCPERARNRATDEEVVAEKLKKPGDTPFVFADLVIDLEPGLFIPMTQVNELRRETLGALEETLLAGNRRAPEAFVPVEAEAGIEPEDPPRQTGSCLVVVETGEQFSSCIRQACVDEIAVRAELLTDEDKRPSDSFYLREAKKYGKRFLVVLPEIMRERAAGDLRSFSPLFDKGGADGVIACSYDGLQFLESIGYPREKVLLDPRIYTWNNRSLHAFRRLGYRRFGAPCELNAGELMHRENGDSYLTVYGRAALMITANCLEKNIAGCRKRQGLYRLRDRYQTLFTVKNYCRYCYN
;
A
#
# COMPACT_ATOMS: atom_id res chain seq x y z
N GLU A 1 -15.36 8.24 -36.91
CA GLU A 1 -15.25 9.26 -37.95
C GLU A 1 -15.73 10.60 -37.44
N ARG A 2 -15.06 11.66 -37.83
CA ARG A 2 -15.43 13.04 -37.54
C ARG A 2 -15.25 13.87 -38.80
N GLU A 3 -16.21 14.72 -39.05
CA GLU A 3 -16.24 15.61 -40.22
C GLU A 3 -16.09 17.05 -39.75
N SER A 4 -15.33 17.85 -40.52
CA SER A 4 -15.22 19.27 -40.27
C SER A 4 -16.52 19.98 -40.74
N SER A 5 -16.92 21.01 -40.01
CA SER A 5 -18.09 21.83 -40.34
C SER A 5 -17.94 22.70 -41.61
N GLN A 6 -16.71 22.82 -42.13
CA GLN A 6 -16.37 23.65 -43.28
C GLN A 6 -15.69 22.82 -44.37
N CYS A 7 -16.15 22.96 -45.60
CA CYS A 7 -15.48 22.36 -46.75
C CYS A 7 -14.21 23.14 -47.15
N PRO A 8 -13.14 22.44 -47.55
CA PRO A 8 -11.98 23.08 -48.13
C PRO A 8 -12.29 23.92 -49.37
N GLU A 9 -11.64 25.06 -49.50
CA GLU A 9 -11.79 25.95 -50.66
C GLU A 9 -10.63 25.76 -51.63
N ARG A 10 -10.86 26.09 -52.90
CA ARG A 10 -9.75 26.16 -53.86
C ARG A 10 -8.78 27.29 -53.47
N ALA A 11 -7.49 26.98 -53.42
CA ALA A 11 -6.46 27.92 -53.07
C ALA A 11 -6.40 29.08 -54.10
N ARG A 12 -6.47 30.32 -53.63
CA ARG A 12 -6.32 31.52 -54.47
C ARG A 12 -4.86 31.88 -54.69
N ASN A 13 -3.99 31.63 -53.70
CA ASN A 13 -2.58 31.97 -53.79
C ASN A 13 -1.63 30.77 -53.54
N ARG A 14 -1.85 30.07 -52.42
CA ARG A 14 -1.02 28.89 -52.04
C ARG A 14 -1.89 27.81 -51.50
N ALA A 15 -1.76 26.62 -52.06
CA ALA A 15 -2.41 25.42 -51.58
C ALA A 15 -1.79 24.96 -50.25
N THR A 16 -2.58 24.24 -49.46
CA THR A 16 -2.13 23.63 -48.19
C THR A 16 -1.24 22.43 -48.51
N ASP A 17 -0.13 22.38 -47.84
CA ASP A 17 0.88 21.31 -48.01
C ASP A 17 0.54 20.18 -47.01
N GLU A 18 0.62 18.94 -47.49
CA GLU A 18 0.39 17.74 -46.67
C GLU A 18 1.33 17.64 -45.47
N GLU A 19 2.61 18.03 -45.66
CA GLU A 19 3.61 17.98 -44.57
C GLU A 19 3.21 18.93 -43.43
N VAL A 20 2.67 20.10 -43.76
CA VAL A 20 2.21 21.09 -42.77
C VAL A 20 0.98 20.57 -42.00
N VAL A 21 0.07 19.91 -42.70
CA VAL A 21 -1.11 19.26 -42.08
C VAL A 21 -0.65 18.14 -41.16
N ALA A 22 0.25 17.28 -41.62
CA ALA A 22 0.83 16.18 -40.87
C ALA A 22 1.48 16.66 -39.56
N GLU A 23 2.29 17.72 -39.65
CA GLU A 23 2.96 18.29 -38.45
C GLU A 23 1.95 18.80 -37.43
N LYS A 24 0.85 19.38 -37.87
CA LYS A 24 -0.20 19.89 -36.97
C LYS A 24 -1.05 18.76 -36.36
N LEU A 25 -1.38 17.75 -37.14
CA LEU A 25 -2.16 16.61 -36.65
C LEU A 25 -1.38 15.74 -35.66
N LYS A 26 -0.08 15.55 -35.89
CA LYS A 26 0.77 14.73 -34.98
C LYS A 26 0.97 15.33 -33.58
N LYS A 27 0.56 16.55 -33.32
CA LYS A 27 0.66 17.18 -31.98
C LYS A 27 -0.50 16.74 -31.10
N PRO A 28 -0.30 15.82 -30.13
CA PRO A 28 -1.41 15.29 -29.32
C PRO A 28 -1.97 16.32 -28.30
N GLY A 29 -1.29 17.44 -28.10
CA GLY A 29 -1.67 18.42 -27.05
C GLY A 29 -1.50 17.82 -25.67
N ASP A 30 -2.45 18.14 -24.76
CA ASP A 30 -2.47 17.63 -23.37
C ASP A 30 -3.14 16.24 -23.26
N THR A 31 -3.29 15.52 -24.37
CA THR A 31 -3.89 14.19 -24.36
C THR A 31 -2.84 13.09 -24.18
N PRO A 32 -3.18 11.90 -23.63
CA PRO A 32 -2.24 10.80 -23.46
C PRO A 32 -1.97 10.01 -24.75
N PHE A 33 -2.50 10.46 -25.91
CA PHE A 33 -2.42 9.74 -27.16
C PHE A 33 -1.11 10.01 -27.91
N VAL A 34 -0.67 8.99 -28.65
CA VAL A 34 0.47 9.06 -29.57
C VAL A 34 0.00 8.58 -30.92
N PHE A 35 0.33 9.33 -31.99
CA PHE A 35 0.04 8.90 -33.34
C PHE A 35 1.11 7.87 -33.78
N ALA A 36 0.70 6.62 -33.99
CA ALA A 36 1.58 5.58 -34.51
C ALA A 36 1.77 5.77 -36.02
N ASP A 37 0.68 5.91 -36.76
CA ASP A 37 0.65 6.14 -38.18
C ASP A 37 -0.33 7.27 -38.55
N LEU A 38 0.02 8.01 -39.60
CA LEU A 38 -0.84 9.06 -40.13
C LEU A 38 -0.80 8.99 -41.69
N VAL A 39 -1.94 8.73 -42.27
CA VAL A 39 -2.14 8.79 -43.71
C VAL A 39 -2.96 10.01 -44.05
N ILE A 40 -2.50 10.82 -44.97
CA ILE A 40 -3.20 12.01 -45.44
C ILE A 40 -3.50 11.81 -46.92
N ASP A 41 -4.73 12.03 -47.31
CA ASP A 41 -5.18 12.07 -48.69
C ASP A 41 -5.74 13.45 -48.97
N LEU A 42 -4.96 14.30 -49.61
CA LEU A 42 -5.29 15.70 -49.84
C LEU A 42 -5.29 15.99 -51.37
N GLU A 43 -6.46 16.40 -51.85
CA GLU A 43 -6.56 16.82 -53.27
C GLU A 43 -5.68 18.05 -53.53
N PRO A 44 -4.89 18.04 -54.62
CA PRO A 44 -4.05 19.18 -54.98
C PRO A 44 -4.85 20.46 -55.22
N GLY A 45 -4.30 21.59 -54.77
CA GLY A 45 -4.89 22.91 -55.03
C GLY A 45 -5.97 23.34 -54.03
N LEU A 46 -6.16 22.62 -52.94
CA LEU A 46 -7.05 23.03 -51.85
C LEU A 46 -6.33 23.89 -50.80
N PHE A 47 -7.06 24.78 -50.18
CA PHE A 47 -6.66 25.54 -49.01
C PHE A 47 -7.48 25.12 -47.80
N ILE A 48 -6.80 24.68 -46.74
CA ILE A 48 -7.39 24.32 -45.47
C ILE A 48 -6.80 25.23 -44.38
N PRO A 49 -7.61 26.03 -43.69
CA PRO A 49 -7.14 26.83 -42.59
C PRO A 49 -6.58 25.95 -41.46
N MET A 50 -5.41 26.30 -40.92
CA MET A 50 -4.78 25.53 -39.83
C MET A 50 -5.58 25.54 -38.52
N THR A 51 -6.46 26.52 -38.35
CA THR A 51 -7.45 26.55 -37.25
C THR A 51 -8.41 25.37 -37.36
N GLN A 52 -8.90 25.07 -38.55
CA GLN A 52 -9.79 23.97 -38.84
C GLN A 52 -9.12 22.60 -38.61
N VAL A 53 -7.86 22.44 -39.04
CA VAL A 53 -7.07 21.23 -38.77
C VAL A 53 -6.89 21.00 -37.27
N ASN A 54 -6.58 22.07 -36.52
CA ASN A 54 -6.42 21.99 -35.08
C ASN A 54 -7.74 21.69 -34.33
N GLU A 55 -8.85 22.21 -34.82
CA GLU A 55 -10.19 21.97 -34.27
C GLU A 55 -10.59 20.51 -34.48
N LEU A 56 -10.51 20.00 -35.72
CA LEU A 56 -10.78 18.62 -36.05
C LEU A 56 -9.94 17.64 -35.21
N ARG A 57 -8.65 17.95 -35.07
CA ARG A 57 -7.76 17.15 -34.18
C ARG A 57 -8.28 17.10 -32.74
N ARG A 58 -8.59 18.27 -32.14
CA ARG A 58 -9.08 18.35 -30.75
C ARG A 58 -10.38 17.60 -30.55
N GLU A 59 -11.31 17.78 -31.47
CA GLU A 59 -12.62 17.09 -31.44
C GLU A 59 -12.48 15.57 -31.58
N THR A 60 -11.59 15.12 -32.47
CA THR A 60 -11.35 13.70 -32.71
C THR A 60 -10.68 13.05 -31.49
N LEU A 61 -9.66 13.68 -30.91
CA LEU A 61 -8.97 13.16 -29.73
C LEU A 61 -9.90 13.16 -28.51
N GLY A 62 -10.72 14.21 -28.32
CA GLY A 62 -11.69 14.25 -27.24
C GLY A 62 -12.77 13.17 -27.39
N ALA A 63 -13.28 12.95 -28.60
CA ALA A 63 -14.25 11.88 -28.84
C ALA A 63 -13.65 10.47 -28.64
N LEU A 64 -12.38 10.27 -29.01
CA LEU A 64 -11.67 9.02 -28.73
C LEU A 64 -11.54 8.79 -27.23
N GLU A 65 -11.13 9.82 -26.47
CA GLU A 65 -11.03 9.74 -25.02
C GLU A 65 -12.37 9.41 -24.36
N GLU A 66 -13.44 10.10 -24.76
CA GLU A 66 -14.79 9.83 -24.26
C GLU A 66 -15.23 8.39 -24.56
N THR A 67 -14.95 7.89 -25.76
CA THR A 67 -15.30 6.53 -26.15
C THR A 67 -14.56 5.50 -25.30
N LEU A 68 -13.27 5.71 -25.05
CA LEU A 68 -12.45 4.83 -24.20
C LEU A 68 -12.92 4.86 -22.74
N LEU A 69 -13.29 6.04 -22.24
CA LEU A 69 -13.75 6.20 -20.86
C LEU A 69 -15.18 5.68 -20.66
N ALA A 70 -16.03 5.71 -21.69
CA ALA A 70 -17.43 5.29 -21.58
C ALA A 70 -17.57 3.85 -21.08
N GLY A 71 -16.69 2.95 -21.52
CA GLY A 71 -16.67 1.55 -21.08
C GLY A 71 -16.25 1.36 -19.61
N ASN A 72 -15.59 2.35 -19.01
CA ASN A 72 -15.11 2.31 -17.64
C ASN A 72 -15.95 3.17 -16.68
N ARG A 73 -16.86 3.98 -17.18
CA ARG A 73 -17.79 4.77 -16.36
C ARG A 73 -18.85 3.84 -15.76
N ARG A 74 -18.92 3.82 -14.43
CA ARG A 74 -20.04 3.15 -13.74
C ARG A 74 -21.32 3.94 -14.03
N ALA A 75 -22.37 3.24 -14.43
CA ALA A 75 -23.68 3.88 -14.56
C ALA A 75 -24.11 4.46 -13.21
N PRO A 76 -24.59 5.71 -13.14
CA PRO A 76 -25.06 6.32 -11.89
C PRO A 76 -26.14 5.47 -11.18
N GLU A 77 -26.91 4.74 -11.94
CA GLU A 77 -27.98 3.84 -11.47
C GLU A 77 -27.45 2.59 -10.75
N ALA A 78 -26.15 2.25 -10.95
CA ALA A 78 -25.53 1.12 -10.26
C ALA A 78 -25.07 1.46 -8.83
N PHE A 79 -25.11 2.73 -8.43
CA PHE A 79 -24.88 3.14 -7.06
C PHE A 79 -26.20 3.07 -6.28
N VAL A 80 -26.57 1.87 -5.87
CA VAL A 80 -27.54 1.71 -4.79
C VAL A 80 -26.78 2.05 -3.52
N PRO A 81 -27.13 3.13 -2.80
CA PRO A 81 -26.59 3.34 -1.46
C PRO A 81 -26.95 2.07 -0.68
N VAL A 82 -25.93 1.30 -0.29
CA VAL A 82 -26.17 0.25 0.71
C VAL A 82 -26.68 1.01 1.92
N GLU A 83 -28.00 0.91 2.18
CA GLU A 83 -28.54 1.36 3.45
C GLU A 83 -27.63 0.75 4.51
N ALA A 84 -27.09 1.60 5.39
CA ALA A 84 -26.28 1.14 6.48
C ALA A 84 -27.12 0.07 7.19
N GLU A 85 -26.79 -1.20 6.97
CA GLU A 85 -27.41 -2.28 7.74
C GLU A 85 -27.40 -1.79 9.18
N ALA A 86 -28.58 -1.69 9.76
CA ALA A 86 -28.79 -1.26 11.14
C ALA A 86 -27.78 -2.06 11.97
N GLY A 87 -26.90 -1.36 12.65
CA GLY A 87 -25.69 -1.93 13.18
C GLY A 87 -25.94 -3.25 13.87
N ILE A 88 -25.08 -4.21 13.63
CA ILE A 88 -24.81 -5.20 14.67
C ILE A 88 -24.41 -4.34 15.85
N GLU A 89 -25.31 -4.20 16.84
CA GLU A 89 -24.95 -3.55 18.09
C GLU A 89 -23.69 -4.27 18.57
N PRO A 90 -22.58 -3.57 18.76
CA PRO A 90 -21.39 -4.21 19.24
C PRO A 90 -21.77 -4.83 20.58
N GLU A 91 -21.71 -6.15 20.68
CA GLU A 91 -21.54 -6.75 22.02
C GLU A 91 -20.32 -6.02 22.58
N ASP A 92 -20.53 -5.21 23.63
CA ASP A 92 -19.45 -4.50 24.31
C ASP A 92 -18.36 -5.54 24.60
N PRO A 93 -17.20 -5.46 23.92
CA PRO A 93 -16.14 -6.41 24.21
C PRO A 93 -15.80 -6.22 25.68
N PRO A 94 -15.61 -7.30 26.45
CA PRO A 94 -15.28 -7.19 27.85
C PRO A 94 -14.11 -6.20 27.97
N ARG A 95 -14.28 -5.16 28.80
CA ARG A 95 -13.23 -4.17 29.09
C ARG A 95 -12.02 -4.93 29.60
N GLN A 96 -11.11 -5.25 28.70
CA GLN A 96 -9.81 -5.81 29.08
C GLN A 96 -9.03 -4.69 29.76
N THR A 97 -8.54 -4.96 30.95
CA THR A 97 -7.49 -4.14 31.56
C THR A 97 -6.37 -4.00 30.55
N GLY A 98 -5.92 -2.77 30.30
CA GLY A 98 -5.00 -2.47 29.21
C GLY A 98 -3.80 -3.41 29.17
N SER A 99 -3.59 -4.07 28.04
CA SER A 99 -2.45 -4.97 27.78
C SER A 99 -1.32 -4.19 27.15
N CYS A 100 -0.10 -4.38 27.59
CA CYS A 100 1.09 -3.76 27.03
C CYS A 100 1.74 -4.69 26.00
N LEU A 101 1.65 -4.32 24.73
CA LEU A 101 2.32 -4.97 23.62
C LEU A 101 3.57 -4.20 23.23
N VAL A 102 4.71 -4.87 23.17
CA VAL A 102 5.98 -4.29 22.70
C VAL A 102 6.43 -4.96 21.41
N VAL A 103 6.70 -4.16 20.39
CA VAL A 103 7.31 -4.63 19.13
C VAL A 103 8.82 -4.44 19.21
N VAL A 104 9.59 -5.49 18.99
CA VAL A 104 11.05 -5.49 19.01
C VAL A 104 11.66 -5.83 17.67
N GLU A 105 12.75 -5.14 17.35
CA GLU A 105 13.47 -5.25 16.08
C GLU A 105 14.91 -5.77 16.24
N THR A 106 15.39 -5.88 17.49
CA THR A 106 16.73 -6.38 17.80
C THR A 106 16.70 -7.33 18.98
N GLY A 107 17.71 -8.23 19.06
CA GLY A 107 17.85 -9.12 20.20
C GLY A 107 18.10 -8.39 21.53
N GLU A 108 18.73 -7.21 21.49
CA GLU A 108 18.94 -6.36 22.66
C GLU A 108 17.63 -5.81 23.20
N GLN A 109 16.77 -5.29 22.30
CA GLN A 109 15.42 -4.85 22.67
C GLN A 109 14.61 -5.99 23.27
N PHE A 110 14.64 -7.17 22.63
CA PHE A 110 13.99 -8.36 23.16
C PHE A 110 14.44 -8.67 24.58
N SER A 111 15.75 -8.77 24.79
CA SER A 111 16.35 -9.10 26.10
C SER A 111 16.01 -8.09 27.19
N SER A 112 15.86 -6.82 26.82
CA SER A 112 15.51 -5.74 27.73
C SER A 112 14.02 -5.76 28.09
N CYS A 113 13.15 -5.99 27.11
CA CYS A 113 11.69 -5.92 27.27
C CYS A 113 11.11 -7.18 27.90
N ILE A 114 11.66 -8.37 27.61
CA ILE A 114 11.09 -9.64 28.05
C ILE A 114 10.99 -9.78 29.58
N ARG A 115 11.87 -9.10 30.29
CA ARG A 115 11.96 -9.13 31.76
C ARG A 115 11.06 -8.11 32.46
N GLN A 116 10.47 -7.18 31.71
CA GLN A 116 9.64 -6.13 32.30
C GLN A 116 8.27 -6.67 32.70
N ALA A 117 7.88 -6.41 33.94
CA ALA A 117 6.60 -6.88 34.47
C ALA A 117 5.38 -6.26 33.74
N CYS A 118 5.53 -5.01 33.29
CA CYS A 118 4.48 -4.29 32.56
C CYS A 118 4.26 -4.77 31.12
N VAL A 119 5.12 -5.60 30.56
CA VAL A 119 4.95 -6.15 29.21
C VAL A 119 4.15 -7.44 29.29
N ASP A 120 3.03 -7.50 28.62
CA ASP A 120 2.17 -8.68 28.54
C ASP A 120 2.42 -9.49 27.27
N GLU A 121 2.67 -8.77 26.17
CA GLU A 121 2.89 -9.35 24.86
C GLU A 121 4.18 -8.81 24.24
N ILE A 122 4.95 -9.69 23.63
CA ILE A 122 6.16 -9.31 22.90
C ILE A 122 6.07 -9.79 21.46
N ALA A 123 6.17 -8.85 20.53
CA ALA A 123 6.11 -9.10 19.10
C ALA A 123 7.50 -8.95 18.48
N VAL A 124 7.98 -9.99 17.82
CA VAL A 124 9.29 -10.03 17.16
C VAL A 124 9.11 -9.90 15.65
N ARG A 125 9.85 -9.00 15.04
CA ARG A 125 9.81 -8.83 13.58
C ARG A 125 10.38 -10.05 12.87
N ALA A 126 9.71 -10.45 11.80
CA ALA A 126 10.11 -11.59 10.99
C ALA A 126 11.55 -11.46 10.45
N GLU A 127 11.98 -10.24 10.15
CA GLU A 127 13.35 -9.94 9.70
C GLU A 127 14.40 -10.32 10.74
N LEU A 128 14.08 -10.21 12.03
CA LEU A 128 14.98 -10.65 13.11
C LEU A 128 15.05 -12.18 13.19
N LEU A 129 13.95 -12.86 12.93
CA LEU A 129 13.89 -14.33 12.91
C LEU A 129 14.65 -14.92 11.72
N THR A 130 14.68 -14.20 10.60
CA THR A 130 15.27 -14.65 9.34
C THR A 130 16.68 -14.13 9.07
N ASP A 131 17.25 -13.32 9.96
CA ASP A 131 18.62 -12.78 9.82
C ASP A 131 19.65 -13.90 10.06
N GLU A 132 20.36 -14.29 9.00
CA GLU A 132 21.31 -15.41 9.01
C GLU A 132 22.52 -15.17 9.93
N ASP A 133 22.92 -13.91 10.10
CA ASP A 133 24.10 -13.54 10.89
C ASP A 133 23.84 -13.43 12.41
N LYS A 134 22.56 -13.41 12.81
CA LYS A 134 22.18 -13.09 14.21
C LYS A 134 21.30 -14.16 14.88
N ARG A 135 21.25 -15.38 14.34
CA ARG A 135 20.35 -16.43 14.83
C ARG A 135 20.57 -16.87 16.29
N PRO A 136 19.70 -16.43 17.20
CA PRO A 136 19.02 -17.40 17.99
C PRO A 136 17.92 -18.04 17.13
N SER A 137 17.76 -19.36 17.17
CA SER A 137 16.69 -20.05 16.44
C SER A 137 15.33 -19.37 16.74
N ASP A 138 14.40 -19.37 15.80
CA ASP A 138 13.00 -18.97 15.99
C ASP A 138 12.41 -19.50 17.30
N SER A 139 12.78 -20.73 17.67
CA SER A 139 12.45 -21.37 18.94
C SER A 139 13.05 -20.66 20.17
N PHE A 140 14.13 -19.89 20.04
CA PHE A 140 14.69 -19.15 21.15
C PHE A 140 13.75 -18.06 21.66
N TYR A 141 13.30 -17.17 20.77
CA TYR A 141 12.40 -16.07 21.14
C TYR A 141 11.09 -16.57 21.73
N LEU A 142 10.49 -17.56 21.10
CA LEU A 142 9.25 -18.21 21.57
C LEU A 142 9.45 -18.86 22.95
N ARG A 143 10.54 -19.59 23.13
CA ARG A 143 10.84 -20.27 24.39
C ARG A 143 11.11 -19.30 25.54
N GLU A 144 11.88 -18.25 25.29
CA GLU A 144 12.12 -17.23 26.30
C GLU A 144 10.84 -16.44 26.64
N ALA A 145 10.00 -16.10 25.63
CA ALA A 145 8.71 -15.48 25.91
C ALA A 145 7.84 -16.32 26.83
N LYS A 146 7.72 -17.62 26.55
CA LYS A 146 6.98 -18.58 27.40
C LYS A 146 7.56 -18.71 28.80
N LYS A 147 8.88 -18.74 28.93
CA LYS A 147 9.58 -18.80 30.23
C LYS A 147 9.28 -17.60 31.12
N TYR A 148 9.13 -16.41 30.51
CA TYR A 148 8.76 -15.19 31.25
C TYR A 148 7.25 -14.96 31.31
N GLY A 149 6.41 -15.92 30.89
CA GLY A 149 4.96 -15.83 30.92
C GLY A 149 4.38 -14.77 29.97
N LYS A 150 5.11 -14.42 28.90
CA LYS A 150 4.68 -13.42 27.91
C LYS A 150 4.04 -14.09 26.70
N ARG A 151 3.01 -13.45 26.15
CA ARG A 151 2.46 -13.86 24.84
C ARG A 151 3.47 -13.47 23.75
N PHE A 152 3.72 -14.40 22.84
CA PHE A 152 4.68 -14.22 21.77
C PHE A 152 3.95 -13.99 20.43
N LEU A 153 4.27 -12.90 19.76
CA LEU A 153 3.73 -12.57 18.45
C LEU A 153 4.85 -12.44 17.41
N VAL A 154 4.51 -12.70 16.15
CA VAL A 154 5.39 -12.45 15.01
C VAL A 154 4.85 -11.28 14.21
N VAL A 155 5.69 -10.29 13.89
CA VAL A 155 5.34 -9.18 12.99
C VAL A 155 5.78 -9.54 11.59
N LEU A 156 4.83 -9.61 10.65
CA LEU A 156 5.13 -9.86 9.24
C LEU A 156 5.84 -8.67 8.59
N PRO A 157 6.64 -8.89 7.54
CA PRO A 157 7.22 -7.81 6.76
C PRO A 157 6.14 -6.88 6.18
N GLU A 158 6.44 -5.59 6.11
CA GLU A 158 5.52 -4.61 5.49
C GLU A 158 5.32 -4.87 3.99
N ILE A 159 6.36 -5.36 3.32
CA ILE A 159 6.29 -5.75 1.91
C ILE A 159 6.52 -7.25 1.81
N MET A 160 5.45 -7.99 1.58
CA MET A 160 5.46 -9.44 1.40
C MET A 160 5.72 -9.77 -0.07
N ARG A 161 6.89 -10.34 -0.35
CA ARG A 161 7.25 -10.90 -1.67
C ARG A 161 7.48 -12.40 -1.53
N GLU A 162 7.63 -13.09 -2.65
CA GLU A 162 7.85 -14.56 -2.68
C GLU A 162 8.97 -15.00 -1.74
N ARG A 163 10.07 -14.24 -1.67
CA ARG A 163 11.17 -14.55 -0.76
C ARG A 163 10.74 -14.49 0.70
N ALA A 164 10.02 -13.45 1.11
CA ALA A 164 9.53 -13.33 2.48
C ALA A 164 8.54 -14.44 2.80
N ALA A 165 7.61 -14.72 1.89
CA ALA A 165 6.66 -15.82 2.05
C ALA A 165 7.36 -17.19 2.11
N GLY A 166 8.39 -17.40 1.29
CA GLY A 166 9.20 -18.63 1.30
C GLY A 166 9.94 -18.84 2.62
N ASP A 167 10.62 -17.79 3.09
CA ASP A 167 11.32 -17.81 4.39
C ASP A 167 10.33 -18.10 5.52
N LEU A 168 9.18 -17.42 5.56
CA LEU A 168 8.19 -17.63 6.62
C LEU A 168 7.54 -19.01 6.58
N ARG A 169 7.33 -19.61 5.40
CA ARG A 169 6.86 -21.01 5.30
C ARG A 169 7.89 -21.98 5.90
N SER A 170 9.17 -21.67 5.83
CA SER A 170 10.22 -22.50 6.47
C SER A 170 10.18 -22.48 8.01
N PHE A 171 9.51 -21.46 8.57
CA PHE A 171 9.24 -21.34 10.01
C PHE A 171 7.84 -21.82 10.40
N SER A 172 7.28 -22.78 9.66
CA SER A 172 5.93 -23.30 9.91
C SER A 172 5.64 -23.62 11.39
N PRO A 173 6.58 -24.15 12.22
CA PRO A 173 6.30 -24.39 13.63
C PRO A 173 5.88 -23.16 14.43
N LEU A 174 6.24 -21.94 13.98
CA LEU A 174 5.78 -20.70 14.62
C LEU A 174 4.30 -20.40 14.35
N PHE A 175 3.77 -20.93 13.25
CA PHE A 175 2.38 -20.71 12.85
C PHE A 175 1.47 -21.88 13.22
N ASP A 176 2.04 -22.97 13.71
CA ASP A 176 1.31 -24.17 14.13
C ASP A 176 0.74 -24.04 15.55
N LYS A 177 -0.06 -25.04 15.95
CA LYS A 177 -0.62 -25.12 17.29
C LYS A 177 0.52 -25.24 18.34
N GLY A 178 0.59 -24.29 19.24
CA GLY A 178 1.65 -24.20 20.25
C GLY A 178 2.86 -23.33 19.85
N GLY A 179 2.85 -22.75 18.66
CA GLY A 179 3.78 -21.73 18.20
C GLY A 179 3.46 -20.35 18.75
N ALA A 180 3.46 -19.33 17.88
CA ALA A 180 3.12 -17.96 18.26
C ALA A 180 1.66 -17.83 18.72
N ASP A 181 1.44 -16.99 19.74
CA ASP A 181 0.10 -16.68 20.26
C ASP A 181 -0.69 -15.76 19.32
N GLY A 182 0.02 -15.07 18.42
CA GLY A 182 -0.59 -14.22 17.42
C GLY A 182 0.41 -13.76 16.36
N VAL A 183 -0.12 -13.13 15.32
CA VAL A 183 0.67 -12.54 14.22
C VAL A 183 0.17 -11.13 13.97
N ILE A 184 1.09 -10.18 13.76
CA ILE A 184 0.77 -8.82 13.33
C ILE A 184 0.94 -8.75 11.82
N ALA A 185 -0.16 -8.51 11.11
CA ALA A 185 -0.16 -8.34 9.67
C ALA A 185 -0.07 -6.85 9.31
N CYS A 186 0.96 -6.48 8.54
CA CYS A 186 1.28 -5.11 8.19
C CYS A 186 0.76 -4.69 6.80
N SER A 187 0.29 -5.63 6.00
CA SER A 187 -0.19 -5.42 4.64
C SER A 187 -1.23 -6.45 4.23
N TYR A 188 -1.98 -6.17 3.17
CA TYR A 188 -2.94 -7.11 2.60
C TYR A 188 -2.26 -8.37 2.05
N ASP A 189 -1.04 -8.23 1.51
CA ASP A 189 -0.23 -9.39 1.09
C ASP A 189 0.09 -10.30 2.29
N GLY A 190 0.34 -9.70 3.46
CA GLY A 190 0.52 -10.42 4.72
C GLY A 190 -0.74 -11.19 5.14
N LEU A 191 -1.92 -10.58 4.99
CA LEU A 191 -3.19 -11.28 5.25
C LEU A 191 -3.40 -12.44 4.29
N GLN A 192 -3.14 -12.24 2.99
CA GLN A 192 -3.23 -13.29 1.99
C GLN A 192 -2.25 -14.45 2.29
N PHE A 193 -1.04 -14.13 2.74
CA PHE A 193 -0.09 -15.16 3.17
C PHE A 193 -0.66 -16.00 4.33
N LEU A 194 -1.19 -15.36 5.38
CA LEU A 194 -1.77 -16.04 6.53
C LEU A 194 -2.96 -16.92 6.13
N GLU A 195 -3.80 -16.45 5.23
CA GLU A 195 -4.88 -17.26 4.66
C GLU A 195 -4.35 -18.49 3.90
N SER A 196 -3.28 -18.30 3.12
CA SER A 196 -2.70 -19.39 2.32
C SER A 196 -2.14 -20.55 3.16
N ILE A 197 -1.79 -20.27 4.42
CA ILE A 197 -1.32 -21.27 5.39
C ILE A 197 -2.40 -21.70 6.40
N GLY A 198 -3.64 -21.19 6.26
CA GLY A 198 -4.74 -21.53 7.16
C GLY A 198 -4.61 -20.96 8.56
N TYR A 199 -3.88 -19.84 8.76
CA TYR A 199 -3.69 -19.24 10.08
C TYR A 199 -4.99 -18.62 10.60
N PRO A 200 -5.38 -18.86 11.89
CA PRO A 200 -6.65 -18.38 12.43
C PRO A 200 -6.75 -16.86 12.47
N ARG A 201 -7.79 -16.29 11.84
CA ARG A 201 -7.98 -14.84 11.72
C ARG A 201 -8.14 -14.14 13.08
N GLU A 202 -8.74 -14.79 14.06
CA GLU A 202 -8.89 -14.27 15.42
C GLU A 202 -7.58 -14.08 16.18
N LYS A 203 -6.51 -14.75 15.74
CA LYS A 203 -5.15 -14.59 16.28
C LYS A 203 -4.33 -13.51 15.55
N VAL A 204 -4.87 -12.95 14.47
CA VAL A 204 -4.20 -11.89 13.70
C VAL A 204 -4.54 -10.53 14.28
N LEU A 205 -3.51 -9.77 14.63
CA LEU A 205 -3.62 -8.34 14.91
C LEU A 205 -3.38 -7.57 13.62
N LEU A 206 -4.34 -6.77 13.20
CA LEU A 206 -4.19 -5.87 12.06
C LEU A 206 -3.35 -4.66 12.48
N ASP A 207 -2.22 -4.46 11.84
CA ASP A 207 -1.35 -3.30 12.08
C ASP A 207 -2.09 -1.98 11.77
N PRO A 208 -1.78 -0.85 12.44
CA PRO A 208 -2.35 0.47 12.13
C PRO A 208 -2.37 0.82 10.65
N ARG A 209 -1.42 0.35 9.86
CA ARG A 209 -1.28 0.59 8.41
C ARG A 209 -2.27 -0.19 7.53
N ILE A 210 -3.03 -1.12 8.09
CA ILE A 210 -4.21 -1.72 7.40
C ILE A 210 -5.36 -0.72 7.34
N TYR A 211 -5.27 0.39 8.06
CA TYR A 211 -6.20 1.51 8.03
C TYR A 211 -7.64 1.14 8.41
N THR A 212 -7.81 0.51 9.57
CA THR A 212 -9.13 0.37 10.19
C THR A 212 -9.59 1.73 10.74
N TRP A 213 -9.77 2.68 9.83
CA TRP A 213 -9.90 4.12 10.08
C TRP A 213 -11.17 4.51 10.84
N ASN A 214 -12.26 3.80 10.59
CA ASN A 214 -13.57 4.09 11.15
C ASN A 214 -14.32 2.80 11.50
N ASN A 215 -15.50 2.95 12.14
CA ASN A 215 -16.29 1.81 12.58
C ASN A 215 -16.74 0.91 11.42
N ARG A 216 -16.99 1.46 10.23
CA ARG A 216 -17.35 0.63 9.06
C ARG A 216 -16.22 -0.31 8.63
N SER A 217 -14.98 0.19 8.61
CA SER A 217 -13.83 -0.66 8.31
C SER A 217 -13.58 -1.69 9.40
N LEU A 218 -13.74 -1.33 10.68
CA LEU A 218 -13.68 -2.28 11.79
C LEU A 218 -14.73 -3.38 11.65
N HIS A 219 -15.99 -3.00 11.42
CA HIS A 219 -17.08 -3.97 11.25
C HIS A 219 -16.85 -4.89 10.05
N ALA A 220 -16.32 -4.36 8.94
CA ALA A 220 -15.96 -5.19 7.79
C ALA A 220 -14.93 -6.27 8.16
N PHE A 221 -13.86 -5.90 8.86
CA PHE A 221 -12.85 -6.87 9.28
C PHE A 221 -13.37 -7.83 10.38
N ARG A 222 -14.22 -7.35 11.30
CA ARG A 222 -14.86 -8.22 12.30
C ARG A 222 -15.75 -9.28 11.65
N ARG A 223 -16.50 -8.92 10.59
CA ARG A 223 -17.27 -9.90 9.79
C ARG A 223 -16.40 -10.93 9.12
N LEU A 224 -15.19 -10.56 8.72
CA LEU A 224 -14.19 -11.49 8.19
C LEU A 224 -13.54 -12.37 9.27
N GLY A 225 -13.82 -12.16 10.56
CA GLY A 225 -13.30 -12.97 11.66
C GLY A 225 -12.11 -12.36 12.41
N TYR A 226 -11.63 -11.17 12.03
CA TYR A 226 -10.56 -10.48 12.78
C TYR A 226 -11.09 -9.89 14.09
N ARG A 227 -10.26 -9.90 15.14
CA ARG A 227 -10.67 -9.48 16.51
C ARG A 227 -9.66 -8.56 17.21
N ARG A 228 -8.56 -8.23 16.57
CA ARG A 228 -7.48 -7.44 17.16
C ARG A 228 -7.00 -6.40 16.14
N PHE A 229 -7.00 -5.14 16.53
CA PHE A 229 -6.75 -4.02 15.62
C PHE A 229 -5.69 -3.08 16.17
N GLY A 230 -4.82 -2.57 15.32
CA GLY A 230 -4.03 -1.39 15.60
C GLY A 230 -4.82 -0.14 15.18
N ALA A 231 -4.97 0.82 16.07
CA ALA A 231 -5.58 2.10 15.71
C ALA A 231 -4.61 2.90 14.83
N PRO A 232 -5.08 3.53 13.73
CA PRO A 232 -4.23 4.38 12.89
C PRO A 232 -3.58 5.51 13.70
N CYS A 233 -2.27 5.68 13.52
CA CYS A 233 -1.48 6.67 14.28
C CYS A 233 -1.80 8.11 13.87
N GLU A 234 -2.46 8.31 12.74
CA GLU A 234 -2.84 9.61 12.19
C GLU A 234 -4.12 10.17 12.82
N LEU A 235 -4.92 9.33 13.49
CA LEU A 235 -6.13 9.78 14.18
C LEU A 235 -5.78 10.54 15.46
N ASN A 236 -6.35 11.72 15.62
CA ASN A 236 -6.25 12.48 16.85
C ASN A 236 -7.18 11.93 17.94
N ALA A 237 -7.04 12.44 19.19
CA ALA A 237 -7.80 11.95 20.32
C ALA A 237 -9.33 12.10 20.13
N GLY A 238 -9.79 13.20 19.50
CA GLY A 238 -11.20 13.42 19.22
C GLY A 238 -11.76 12.38 18.23
N GLU A 239 -11.02 12.08 17.18
CA GLU A 239 -11.40 11.07 16.18
C GLU A 239 -11.39 9.66 16.79
N LEU A 240 -10.41 9.35 17.65
CA LEU A 240 -10.35 8.08 18.35
C LEU A 240 -11.53 7.90 19.32
N MET A 241 -12.04 8.97 19.94
CA MET A 241 -13.22 8.87 20.81
C MET A 241 -14.49 8.49 20.05
N HIS A 242 -14.57 8.77 18.76
CA HIS A 242 -15.71 8.41 17.91
C HIS A 242 -15.55 7.03 17.24
N ARG A 243 -14.42 6.39 17.43
CA ARG A 243 -14.13 5.05 16.93
C ARG A 243 -14.30 4.02 18.06
N GLU A 244 -14.82 2.85 17.73
CA GLU A 244 -14.87 1.71 18.63
C GLU A 244 -13.45 1.18 18.85
N ASN A 245 -12.91 1.31 20.07
CA ASN A 245 -11.53 0.97 20.38
C ASN A 245 -11.38 -0.19 21.39
N GLY A 246 -12.46 -0.85 21.78
CA GLY A 246 -12.44 -1.91 22.80
C GLY A 246 -11.53 -3.09 22.48
N ASP A 247 -11.31 -3.37 21.20
CA ASP A 247 -10.44 -4.43 20.67
C ASP A 247 -9.20 -3.88 19.95
N SER A 248 -8.84 -2.62 20.21
CA SER A 248 -7.77 -1.92 19.51
C SER A 248 -6.57 -1.61 20.41
N TYR A 249 -5.38 -1.73 19.83
CA TYR A 249 -4.11 -1.27 20.39
C TYR A 249 -3.80 0.13 19.91
N LEU A 250 -3.45 1.02 20.83
CA LEU A 250 -2.99 2.37 20.53
C LEU A 250 -1.47 2.41 20.61
N THR A 251 -0.83 3.00 19.62
CA THR A 251 0.61 3.25 19.67
C THR A 251 0.88 4.43 20.60
N VAL A 252 1.48 4.16 21.75
CA VAL A 252 1.75 5.17 22.78
C VAL A 252 3.21 5.61 22.80
N TYR A 253 4.12 4.82 22.24
CA TYR A 253 5.53 5.12 22.18
C TYR A 253 6.20 4.41 21.01
N GLY A 254 7.11 5.10 20.34
CA GLY A 254 7.90 4.55 19.25
C GLY A 254 8.16 5.55 18.12
N ARG A 255 8.77 5.05 17.07
CA ARG A 255 8.95 5.81 15.83
C ARG A 255 7.90 5.37 14.82
N ALA A 256 7.04 6.29 14.42
CA ALA A 256 6.12 6.05 13.33
C ALA A 256 6.87 5.97 12.01
N ALA A 257 6.57 4.95 11.19
CA ALA A 257 7.07 4.87 9.83
C ALA A 257 6.33 5.90 8.97
N LEU A 258 7.05 6.91 8.47
CA LEU A 258 6.50 7.95 7.60
C LEU A 258 6.37 7.46 6.15
N MET A 259 7.22 6.53 5.73
CA MET A 259 7.22 5.95 4.39
C MET A 259 7.77 4.53 4.43
N ILE A 260 7.17 3.65 3.67
CA ILE A 260 7.68 2.32 3.38
C ILE A 260 7.82 2.21 1.88
N THR A 261 9.02 1.85 1.40
CA THR A 261 9.28 1.79 -0.03
C THR A 261 10.12 0.59 -0.42
N ALA A 262 9.76 -0.03 -1.53
CA ALA A 262 10.56 -1.07 -2.18
C ALA A 262 11.73 -0.52 -3.00
N ASN A 263 11.86 0.80 -3.08
CA ASN A 263 12.96 1.47 -3.78
C ASN A 263 14.16 1.63 -2.84
N CYS A 264 15.07 0.66 -2.87
CA CYS A 264 16.20 0.60 -1.94
C CYS A 264 17.14 1.80 -2.06
N LEU A 265 17.26 2.58 -0.98
CA LEU A 265 18.10 3.77 -0.90
C LEU A 265 19.56 3.45 -1.21
N GLU A 266 20.13 2.42 -0.57
CA GLU A 266 21.52 2.02 -0.78
C GLU A 266 21.80 1.64 -2.23
N LYS A 267 20.92 0.83 -2.84
CA LYS A 267 21.05 0.42 -4.23
C LYS A 267 21.11 1.61 -5.18
N ASN A 268 20.28 2.65 -4.92
CA ASN A 268 20.19 3.82 -5.79
C ASN A 268 21.39 4.76 -5.66
N ILE A 269 22.01 4.85 -4.47
CA ILE A 269 23.09 5.80 -4.23
C ILE A 269 24.47 5.16 -4.42
N ALA A 270 24.67 3.95 -3.92
CA ALA A 270 25.99 3.34 -3.82
C ALA A 270 26.08 1.91 -4.40
N GLY A 271 25.02 1.43 -5.02
CA GLY A 271 24.90 0.04 -5.45
C GLY A 271 24.53 -0.91 -4.30
N CYS A 272 24.00 -2.08 -4.65
CA CYS A 272 23.55 -3.05 -3.66
C CYS A 272 24.74 -3.74 -2.97
N ARG A 273 24.93 -3.51 -1.70
CA ARG A 273 25.95 -4.15 -0.86
C ARG A 273 25.42 -5.30 -0.01
N LYS A 274 24.10 -5.58 -0.09
CA LYS A 274 23.40 -6.61 0.70
C LYS A 274 23.62 -6.45 2.22
N ARG A 275 23.71 -5.22 2.70
CA ARG A 275 23.91 -4.90 4.11
C ARG A 275 22.67 -4.21 4.68
N GLN A 276 22.20 -4.72 5.80
CA GLN A 276 21.20 -4.02 6.60
C GLN A 276 21.88 -2.87 7.34
N GLY A 277 21.24 -1.69 7.35
CA GLY A 277 21.82 -0.52 7.97
C GLY A 277 20.81 0.58 8.25
N LEU A 278 21.28 1.59 8.95
CA LEU A 278 20.57 2.83 9.20
C LEU A 278 21.21 3.95 8.39
N TYR A 279 20.40 4.65 7.63
CA TYR A 279 20.80 5.79 6.81
C TYR A 279 20.08 7.04 7.30
N ARG A 280 20.57 8.19 6.92
CA ARG A 280 19.94 9.47 7.20
C ARG A 280 19.70 10.20 5.90
N LEU A 281 18.45 10.56 5.64
CA LEU A 281 18.06 11.48 4.59
C LEU A 281 17.90 12.87 5.17
N ARG A 282 18.30 13.88 4.42
CA ARG A 282 18.11 15.28 4.76
C ARG A 282 17.27 15.94 3.67
N ASP A 283 16.17 16.57 4.06
CA ASP A 283 15.33 17.30 3.13
C ASP A 283 15.87 18.73 2.85
N ARG A 284 15.16 19.47 2.02
CA ARG A 284 15.50 20.87 1.68
C ARG A 284 15.43 21.81 2.89
N TYR A 285 14.71 21.45 3.94
CA TYR A 285 14.59 22.22 5.18
C TYR A 285 15.58 21.77 6.26
N GLN A 286 16.57 20.95 5.90
CA GLN A 286 17.57 20.38 6.79
C GLN A 286 17.01 19.40 7.85
N THR A 287 15.78 18.95 7.71
CA THR A 287 15.19 17.93 8.57
C THR A 287 15.83 16.57 8.28
N LEU A 288 16.20 15.87 9.35
CA LEU A 288 16.84 14.56 9.25
C LEU A 288 15.82 13.44 9.46
N PHE A 289 15.72 12.55 8.48
CA PHE A 289 14.91 11.34 8.55
C PHE A 289 15.81 10.11 8.65
N THR A 290 15.57 9.27 9.64
CA THR A 290 16.25 7.99 9.74
C THR A 290 15.58 6.98 8.83
N VAL A 291 16.36 6.32 7.98
CA VAL A 291 15.91 5.24 7.09
C VAL A 291 16.55 3.94 7.53
N LYS A 292 15.74 2.93 7.76
CA LYS A 292 16.19 1.56 8.01
C LYS A 292 15.93 0.71 6.79
N ASN A 293 16.96 0.07 6.23
CA ASN A 293 16.77 -0.86 5.16
C ASN A 293 16.64 -2.30 5.68
N TYR A 294 15.68 -3.02 5.13
CA TYR A 294 15.47 -4.45 5.36
C TYR A 294 15.98 -5.21 4.14
N CYS A 295 17.31 -5.40 4.12
CA CYS A 295 18.06 -5.84 2.94
C CYS A 295 17.64 -7.23 2.46
N ARG A 296 17.25 -8.15 3.39
CA ARG A 296 16.79 -9.49 3.04
C ARG A 296 15.56 -9.45 2.14
N TYR A 297 14.64 -8.52 2.36
CA TYR A 297 13.38 -8.40 1.64
C TYR A 297 13.33 -7.22 0.68
N CYS A 298 14.43 -6.45 0.55
CA CYS A 298 14.62 -5.33 -0.37
C CYS A 298 13.58 -4.22 -0.24
N TYR A 299 13.38 -3.70 1.01
CA TYR A 299 12.58 -2.51 1.27
C TYR A 299 13.21 -1.64 2.38
N ASN A 300 12.72 -0.41 2.53
CA ASN A 300 13.13 0.51 3.58
C ASN A 300 11.91 1.05 4.31
#